data_861bea7bf184f84d8f4ccc562206958c
#
_entry.id   861bea7bf184f84d8f4ccc562206958c
#
_cell.length_a   1.000
_cell.length_b   1.000
_cell.length_c   1.000
_cell.angle_alpha   90.00
_cell.angle_beta   90.00
_cell.angle_gamma   90.00
#
_symmetry.space_group_name_H-M   'P 1'
#
loop_
_entity.id
_entity.type
_entity.pdbx_description
1 polymer ?
#
loop_
_entity_poly.entity_id
_entity_poly.type
_entity_poly.pdbx_seq_one_letter_code
_entity_poly.pdbx_strand_id
1 'polypeptide(L)'
;MLKIFDEIQKNLLNVLFPVFCNGCSNLLLKNEKVICTKCIHNLPLTYHHNIKKTEIEQAFYGLIPFEFGASMLYFTKKGITQNLIHNLKYKNRQEIGTYLGDLYAIELINLKIFKEIDFIIPVPLHQKKFHQRGYNQVITFCKAIENNLGIPLLDNVLIKIKNVK
;
A
#
# COMPACT_ATOMS: atom_id res chain seq x y z
N MET A 1 -15.98 12.03 34.01
CA MET A 1 -17.16 11.22 33.69
C MET A 1 -17.32 10.99 32.18
N LEU A 2 -17.29 12.00 31.31
CA LEU A 2 -17.43 11.85 29.85
C LEU A 2 -16.41 10.88 29.19
N LYS A 3 -15.12 10.94 29.57
CA LYS A 3 -14.09 10.04 29.01
C LYS A 3 -14.29 8.57 29.31
N ILE A 4 -14.86 8.25 30.47
CA ILE A 4 -15.13 6.85 30.87
C ILE A 4 -16.32 6.30 30.06
N PHE A 5 -17.33 7.14 29.81
CA PHE A 5 -18.50 6.75 29.00
C PHE A 5 -18.10 6.49 27.53
N ASP A 6 -17.23 7.33 26.97
CA ASP A 6 -16.68 7.14 25.61
C ASP A 6 -15.82 5.86 25.50
N GLU A 7 -15.08 5.53 26.56
CA GLU A 7 -14.29 4.28 26.58
C GLU A 7 -15.17 3.04 26.69
N ILE A 8 -16.23 3.08 27.48
CA ILE A 8 -17.19 1.97 27.61
C ILE A 8 -17.93 1.77 26.28
N GLN A 9 -18.39 2.83 25.64
CA GLN A 9 -19.03 2.75 24.32
C GLN A 9 -18.10 2.17 23.26
N LYS A 10 -16.84 2.63 23.20
CA LYS A 10 -15.83 2.07 22.27
C LYS A 10 -15.56 0.59 22.53
N ASN A 11 -15.45 0.20 23.80
CA ASN A 11 -15.22 -1.21 24.14
C ASN A 11 -16.43 -2.09 23.78
N LEU A 12 -17.65 -1.63 23.99
CA LEU A 12 -18.86 -2.32 23.60
C LEU A 12 -18.99 -2.45 22.07
N LEU A 13 -18.69 -1.38 21.33
CA LEU A 13 -18.66 -1.39 19.87
C LEU A 13 -17.60 -2.35 19.32
N ASN A 14 -16.43 -2.44 19.94
CA ASN A 14 -15.38 -3.37 19.53
C ASN A 14 -15.75 -4.84 19.78
N VAL A 15 -16.60 -5.13 20.76
CA VAL A 15 -17.12 -6.47 20.99
C VAL A 15 -18.18 -6.84 19.93
N LEU A 16 -19.05 -5.89 19.56
CA LEU A 16 -20.11 -6.10 18.56
C LEU A 16 -19.59 -6.06 17.12
N PHE A 17 -18.58 -5.23 16.84
CA PHE A 17 -18.00 -5.01 15.52
C PHE A 17 -16.46 -5.14 15.57
N PRO A 18 -15.96 -6.36 15.78
CA PRO A 18 -14.53 -6.57 15.90
C PRO A 18 -13.80 -6.25 14.59
N VAL A 19 -12.67 -5.58 14.71
CA VAL A 19 -11.81 -5.25 13.56
C VAL A 19 -10.76 -6.35 13.39
N PHE A 20 -10.66 -6.87 12.17
CA PHE A 20 -9.75 -7.97 11.85
C PHE A 20 -8.53 -7.48 11.06
N CYS A 21 -7.39 -8.11 11.29
CA CYS A 21 -6.16 -7.89 10.57
C CYS A 21 -6.33 -8.21 9.08
N ASN A 22 -6.00 -7.26 8.21
CA ASN A 22 -6.09 -7.45 6.76
C ASN A 22 -5.05 -8.45 6.20
N GLY A 23 -4.04 -8.83 6.99
CA GLY A 23 -3.01 -9.80 6.60
C GLY A 23 -3.33 -11.24 6.98
N CYS A 24 -3.81 -11.50 8.22
CA CYS A 24 -4.03 -12.85 8.75
C CYS A 24 -5.47 -13.13 9.21
N SER A 25 -6.35 -12.12 9.16
CA SER A 25 -7.74 -12.21 9.64
C SER A 25 -7.90 -12.48 11.15
N ASN A 26 -6.86 -12.37 11.95
CA ASN A 26 -6.96 -12.39 13.40
C ASN A 26 -7.50 -11.06 13.92
N LEU A 27 -8.09 -11.08 15.11
CA LEU A 27 -8.60 -9.88 15.79
C LEU A 27 -7.44 -8.89 16.01
N LEU A 28 -7.68 -7.61 15.72
CA LEU A 28 -6.73 -6.55 16.02
C LEU A 28 -6.80 -6.14 17.49
N LEU A 29 -5.65 -5.90 18.10
CA LEU A 29 -5.56 -5.34 19.45
C LEU A 29 -5.83 -3.83 19.44
N LYS A 30 -6.06 -3.24 20.62
CA LYS A 30 -6.45 -1.82 20.80
C LYS A 30 -5.55 -0.82 20.07
N ASN A 31 -4.27 -1.11 19.89
CA ASN A 31 -3.29 -0.23 19.24
C ASN A 31 -3.03 -0.60 17.77
N GLU A 32 -3.67 -1.63 17.25
CA GLU A 32 -3.51 -2.08 15.88
C GLU A 32 -4.70 -1.57 15.04
N LYS A 33 -4.45 -1.09 13.81
CA LYS A 33 -5.49 -0.46 12.98
C LYS A 33 -5.76 -1.20 11.67
N VAL A 34 -4.72 -1.53 10.93
CA VAL A 34 -4.82 -2.10 9.57
C VAL A 34 -4.33 -3.53 9.54
N ILE A 35 -3.17 -3.78 10.10
CA ILE A 35 -2.54 -5.11 10.23
C ILE A 35 -1.99 -5.28 11.65
N CYS A 36 -1.95 -6.52 12.15
CA CYS A 36 -1.45 -6.81 13.48
C CYS A 36 0.08 -6.79 13.52
N THR A 37 0.64 -6.61 14.70
CA THR A 37 2.09 -6.58 14.96
C THR A 37 2.81 -7.81 14.40
N LYS A 38 2.19 -9.01 14.54
CA LYS A 38 2.74 -10.24 13.95
C LYS A 38 2.84 -10.17 12.42
N CYS A 39 1.83 -9.61 11.75
CA CYS A 39 1.86 -9.44 10.29
C CYS A 39 2.86 -8.38 9.86
N ILE A 40 3.02 -7.29 10.63
CA ILE A 40 4.04 -6.26 10.35
C ILE A 40 5.43 -6.89 10.39
N HIS A 41 5.73 -7.64 11.45
CA HIS A 41 7.03 -8.30 11.63
C HIS A 41 7.34 -9.34 10.54
N ASN A 42 6.30 -10.02 10.03
CA ASN A 42 6.44 -11.05 9.00
C ASN A 42 6.10 -10.55 7.59
N LEU A 43 6.06 -9.23 7.34
CA LEU A 43 5.93 -8.71 5.99
C LEU A 43 7.13 -9.15 5.16
N PRO A 44 6.91 -9.76 3.98
CA PRO A 44 8.00 -10.19 3.12
C PRO A 44 8.59 -9.02 2.34
N LEU A 45 9.27 -8.11 3.04
CA LEU A 45 9.92 -6.94 2.47
C LEU A 45 11.05 -7.38 1.52
N THR A 46 11.17 -6.72 0.38
CA THR A 46 12.19 -7.02 -0.63
C THR A 46 13.51 -6.31 -0.37
N TYR A 47 13.43 -5.14 0.26
CA TYR A 47 14.54 -4.20 0.42
C TYR A 47 15.24 -3.83 -0.90
N HIS A 48 14.52 -3.92 -2.03
CA HIS A 48 15.06 -3.61 -3.36
C HIS A 48 15.62 -2.19 -3.46
N HIS A 49 15.10 -1.25 -2.67
CA HIS A 49 15.60 0.12 -2.61
C HIS A 49 17.06 0.22 -2.10
N ASN A 50 17.58 -0.84 -1.45
CA ASN A 50 18.97 -0.93 -0.97
C ASN A 50 19.86 -1.84 -1.83
N ILE A 51 19.30 -2.47 -2.87
CA ILE A 51 20.00 -3.48 -3.67
C ILE A 51 20.17 -2.96 -5.10
N LYS A 52 21.35 -3.10 -5.66
CA LYS A 52 21.62 -2.86 -7.08
C LYS A 52 21.34 -4.11 -7.91
N LYS A 53 20.82 -3.94 -9.14
CA LYS A 53 20.49 -5.03 -10.06
C LYS A 53 19.40 -5.96 -9.52
N THR A 54 18.29 -5.36 -9.12
CA THR A 54 17.09 -6.10 -8.69
C THR A 54 16.50 -6.92 -9.85
N GLU A 55 15.65 -7.92 -9.55
CA GLU A 55 14.95 -8.70 -10.57
C GLU A 55 14.07 -7.81 -11.46
N ILE A 56 13.56 -6.70 -10.91
CA ILE A 56 12.78 -5.72 -11.68
C ILE A 56 13.69 -5.02 -12.70
N GLU A 57 14.83 -4.55 -12.26
CA GLU A 57 15.81 -3.90 -13.15
C GLU A 57 16.27 -4.86 -14.26
N GLN A 58 16.55 -6.11 -13.93
CA GLN A 58 16.91 -7.13 -14.91
C GLN A 58 15.79 -7.40 -15.93
N ALA A 59 14.51 -7.45 -15.47
CA ALA A 59 13.38 -7.69 -16.34
C ALA A 59 13.12 -6.56 -17.35
N PHE A 60 13.51 -5.33 -17.04
CA PHE A 60 13.34 -4.16 -17.92
C PHE A 60 14.63 -3.76 -18.66
N TYR A 61 15.75 -4.41 -18.37
CA TYR A 61 17.03 -4.10 -18.97
C TYR A 61 16.99 -4.21 -20.50
N GLY A 62 17.36 -3.15 -21.18
CA GLY A 62 17.35 -3.05 -22.64
C GLY A 62 15.96 -2.89 -23.29
N LEU A 63 14.86 -2.93 -22.51
CA LEU A 63 13.49 -2.72 -23.03
C LEU A 63 13.07 -1.25 -22.96
N ILE A 64 13.38 -0.58 -21.87
CA ILE A 64 13.08 0.83 -21.65
C ILE A 64 14.23 1.50 -20.88
N PRO A 65 14.51 2.79 -21.12
CA PRO A 65 15.39 3.55 -20.24
C PRO A 65 14.68 3.77 -18.89
N PHE A 66 15.32 3.42 -17.79
CA PHE A 66 14.86 3.71 -16.44
C PHE A 66 16.04 3.78 -15.48
N GLU A 67 15.94 4.58 -14.44
CA GLU A 67 17.01 4.80 -13.47
C GLU A 67 16.98 3.79 -12.31
N PHE A 68 15.78 3.40 -11.91
CA PHE A 68 15.60 2.57 -10.71
C PHE A 68 14.32 1.74 -10.76
N GLY A 69 14.39 0.50 -10.30
CA GLY A 69 13.25 -0.39 -10.22
C GLY A 69 13.20 -1.13 -8.89
N ALA A 70 12.11 -0.96 -8.12
CA ALA A 70 11.93 -1.64 -6.85
C ALA A 70 10.49 -2.13 -6.64
N SER A 71 10.34 -3.19 -5.88
CA SER A 71 9.07 -3.57 -5.26
C SER A 71 9.22 -3.51 -3.75
N MET A 72 8.13 -3.21 -3.05
CA MET A 72 8.14 -3.20 -1.59
C MET A 72 8.06 -4.61 -1.00
N LEU A 73 7.23 -5.49 -1.59
CA LEU A 73 6.88 -6.78 -1.02
C LEU A 73 7.06 -7.92 -2.03
N TYR A 74 7.61 -9.04 -1.58
CA TYR A 74 7.48 -10.30 -2.31
C TYR A 74 6.05 -10.81 -2.29
N PHE A 75 5.61 -11.42 -3.39
CA PHE A 75 4.30 -12.05 -3.49
C PHE A 75 4.42 -13.55 -3.23
N THR A 76 3.68 -14.02 -2.21
CA THR A 76 3.54 -15.44 -1.91
C THR A 76 2.07 -15.82 -1.94
N LYS A 77 1.75 -16.95 -2.61
CA LYS A 77 0.39 -17.51 -2.58
C LYS A 77 -0.02 -17.85 -1.16
N LYS A 78 -1.27 -17.52 -0.78
CA LYS A 78 -1.82 -17.68 0.58
C LYS A 78 -1.04 -16.93 1.67
N GLY A 79 -0.16 -16.01 1.29
CA GLY A 79 0.63 -15.19 2.21
C GLY A 79 -0.04 -13.86 2.57
N ILE A 80 0.61 -13.12 3.46
CA ILE A 80 0.16 -11.81 3.95
C ILE A 80 -0.04 -10.84 2.77
N THR A 81 0.92 -10.76 1.84
CA THR A 81 0.86 -9.88 0.67
C THR A 81 -0.38 -10.14 -0.17
N GLN A 82 -0.71 -11.41 -0.44
CA GLN A 82 -1.90 -11.76 -1.21
C GLN A 82 -3.18 -11.26 -0.52
N ASN A 83 -3.30 -11.46 0.80
CA ASN A 83 -4.46 -11.04 1.58
C ASN A 83 -4.61 -9.51 1.56
N LEU A 84 -3.52 -8.77 1.79
CA LEU A 84 -3.52 -7.30 1.75
C LEU A 84 -3.97 -6.79 0.38
N ILE A 85 -3.36 -7.28 -0.70
CA ILE A 85 -3.70 -6.87 -2.07
C ILE A 85 -5.14 -7.26 -2.44
N HIS A 86 -5.62 -8.43 -2.00
CA HIS A 86 -7.00 -8.86 -2.22
C HIS A 86 -8.01 -7.95 -1.49
N ASN A 87 -7.77 -7.65 -0.21
CA ASN A 87 -8.64 -6.78 0.58
C ASN A 87 -8.65 -5.35 0.02
N LEU A 88 -7.47 -4.83 -0.37
CA LEU A 88 -7.33 -3.54 -1.04
C LEU A 88 -8.07 -3.50 -2.38
N LYS A 89 -8.05 -4.55 -3.20
CA LYS A 89 -8.68 -4.57 -4.53
C LYS A 89 -10.18 -4.84 -4.52
N TYR A 90 -10.68 -5.61 -3.56
CA TYR A 90 -12.02 -6.21 -3.65
C TYR A 90 -12.90 -5.98 -2.41
N LYS A 91 -12.34 -5.52 -1.28
CA LYS A 91 -13.10 -5.27 -0.06
C LYS A 91 -13.11 -3.81 0.39
N ASN A 92 -12.76 -2.89 -0.52
CA ASN A 92 -12.70 -1.44 -0.27
C ASN A 92 -11.85 -1.05 0.95
N ARG A 93 -10.80 -1.82 1.26
CA ARG A 93 -9.91 -1.55 2.39
C ARG A 93 -8.79 -0.60 1.95
N GLN A 94 -9.15 0.64 1.64
CA GLN A 94 -8.24 1.65 1.11
C GLN A 94 -7.14 2.05 2.11
N GLU A 95 -7.41 1.93 3.40
CA GLU A 95 -6.45 2.16 4.49
C GLU A 95 -5.19 1.29 4.38
N ILE A 96 -5.27 0.14 3.70
CA ILE A 96 -4.10 -0.71 3.43
C ILE A 96 -3.09 0.02 2.54
N GLY A 97 -3.59 0.70 1.50
CA GLY A 97 -2.71 1.47 0.61
C GLY A 97 -1.99 2.59 1.34
N THR A 98 -2.73 3.38 2.14
CA THR A 98 -2.14 4.43 2.97
C THR A 98 -1.10 3.86 3.93
N TYR A 99 -1.45 2.81 4.67
CA TYR A 99 -0.55 2.18 5.65
C TYR A 99 0.76 1.66 5.02
N LEU A 100 0.65 0.97 3.87
CA LEU A 100 1.83 0.47 3.16
C LEU A 100 2.66 1.62 2.56
N GLY A 101 2.01 2.67 2.07
CA GLY A 101 2.68 3.86 1.57
C GLY A 101 3.45 4.60 2.66
N ASP A 102 2.85 4.80 3.84
CA ASP A 102 3.52 5.40 4.99
C ASP A 102 4.73 4.57 5.44
N LEU A 103 4.55 3.24 5.53
CA LEU A 103 5.63 2.33 5.90
C LEU A 103 6.79 2.36 4.89
N TYR A 104 6.47 2.40 3.59
CA TYR A 104 7.49 2.41 2.55
C TYR A 104 8.19 3.76 2.43
N ALA A 105 7.48 4.86 2.66
CA ALA A 105 8.06 6.21 2.62
C ALA A 105 9.20 6.38 3.66
N ILE A 106 9.09 5.74 4.82
CA ILE A 106 10.16 5.74 5.85
C ILE A 106 11.46 5.14 5.30
N GLU A 107 11.36 4.09 4.50
CA GLU A 107 12.52 3.44 3.87
C GLU A 107 13.10 4.31 2.73
N LEU A 108 12.24 5.03 2.02
CA LEU A 108 12.61 5.81 0.84
C LEU A 108 13.21 7.18 1.17
N ILE A 109 12.82 7.80 2.28
CA ILE A 109 13.17 9.20 2.62
C ILE A 109 14.67 9.48 2.65
N ASN A 110 15.47 8.46 2.99
CA ASN A 110 16.92 8.58 3.09
C ASN A 110 17.66 8.30 1.77
N LEU A 111 16.96 7.88 0.72
CA LEU A 111 17.57 7.57 -0.57
C LEU A 111 17.74 8.84 -1.40
N LYS A 112 18.98 9.07 -1.86
CA LYS A 112 19.33 10.26 -2.66
C LYS A 112 18.47 10.39 -3.93
N ILE A 113 18.18 9.27 -4.60
CA ILE A 113 17.41 9.22 -5.85
C ILE A 113 16.04 9.90 -5.72
N PHE A 114 15.39 9.84 -4.54
CA PHE A 114 14.07 10.46 -4.34
C PHE A 114 14.13 11.98 -4.27
N LYS A 115 15.31 12.58 -4.10
CA LYS A 115 15.50 14.04 -4.18
C LYS A 115 15.50 14.56 -5.62
N GLU A 116 15.66 13.68 -6.59
CA GLU A 116 15.71 13.99 -8.03
C GLU A 116 14.39 13.65 -8.74
N ILE A 117 13.36 13.19 -7.99
CA ILE A 117 12.05 12.86 -8.54
C ILE A 117 11.16 14.09 -8.50
N ASP A 118 10.63 14.51 -9.64
CA ASP A 118 9.73 15.65 -9.76
C ASP A 118 8.28 15.30 -9.43
N PHE A 119 7.80 14.11 -9.84
CA PHE A 119 6.39 13.72 -9.72
C PHE A 119 6.21 12.23 -9.45
N ILE A 120 5.12 11.89 -8.78
CA ILE A 120 4.61 10.53 -8.65
C ILE A 120 3.46 10.35 -9.63
N ILE A 121 3.54 9.34 -10.50
CA ILE A 121 2.49 9.03 -11.47
C ILE A 121 1.96 7.62 -11.22
N PRO A 122 0.73 7.44 -10.74
CA PRO A 122 0.17 6.13 -10.46
C PRO A 122 -0.19 5.40 -11.76
N VAL A 123 0.02 4.08 -11.78
CA VAL A 123 -0.45 3.25 -12.90
C VAL A 123 -1.97 3.34 -13.01
N PRO A 124 -2.51 3.72 -14.20
CA PRO A 124 -3.94 3.92 -14.35
C PRO A 124 -4.72 2.61 -14.34
N LEU A 125 -5.94 2.67 -13.83
CA LEU A 125 -6.90 1.59 -13.86
C LEU A 125 -7.84 1.77 -15.07
N HIS A 126 -8.13 0.68 -15.80
CA HIS A 126 -9.11 0.72 -16.89
C HIS A 126 -10.52 1.04 -16.35
N GLN A 127 -11.33 1.83 -17.07
CA GLN A 127 -12.65 2.29 -16.63
C GLN A 127 -13.55 1.15 -16.09
N LYS A 128 -13.63 0.01 -16.79
CA LYS A 128 -14.41 -1.14 -16.30
C LYS A 128 -13.98 -1.62 -14.92
N LYS A 129 -12.67 -1.68 -14.64
CA LYS A 129 -12.14 -2.06 -13.34
C LYS A 129 -12.36 -0.96 -12.29
N PHE A 130 -12.32 0.30 -12.72
CA PHE A 130 -12.63 1.44 -11.85
C PHE A 130 -14.09 1.38 -11.38
N HIS A 131 -15.05 1.16 -12.28
CA HIS A 131 -16.47 1.00 -11.91
C HIS A 131 -16.70 -0.19 -10.97
N GLN A 132 -15.99 -1.31 -11.17
CA GLN A 132 -16.12 -2.49 -10.30
C GLN A 132 -15.54 -2.26 -8.90
N ARG A 133 -14.49 -1.47 -8.76
CA ARG A 133 -13.75 -1.25 -7.50
C ARG A 133 -14.13 0.02 -6.78
N GLY A 134 -14.69 1.00 -7.52
CA GLY A 134 -14.98 2.34 -7.03
C GLY A 134 -13.75 3.27 -6.93
N TYR A 135 -12.54 2.74 -7.06
CA TYR A 135 -11.30 3.51 -6.91
C TYR A 135 -10.08 2.83 -7.57
N ASN A 136 -9.03 3.61 -7.81
CA ASN A 136 -7.73 3.07 -8.18
C ASN A 136 -6.92 2.77 -6.90
N GLN A 137 -6.65 1.50 -6.67
CA GLN A 137 -6.03 0.99 -5.44
C GLN A 137 -4.62 1.52 -5.15
N VAL A 138 -3.90 2.02 -6.17
CA VAL A 138 -2.54 2.58 -5.97
C VAL A 138 -2.56 4.04 -5.52
N ILE A 139 -3.68 4.75 -5.67
CA ILE A 139 -3.78 6.18 -5.32
C ILE A 139 -3.52 6.42 -3.84
N THR A 140 -4.09 5.61 -2.95
CA THR A 140 -3.91 5.80 -1.50
C THR A 140 -2.46 5.56 -1.07
N PHE A 141 -1.78 4.61 -1.72
CA PHE A 141 -0.35 4.36 -1.54
C PHE A 141 0.49 5.54 -2.03
N CYS A 142 0.21 6.06 -3.25
CA CYS A 142 0.92 7.21 -3.81
C CYS A 142 0.71 8.48 -2.99
N LYS A 143 -0.52 8.73 -2.49
CA LYS A 143 -0.82 9.87 -1.60
C LYS A 143 -0.05 9.80 -0.28
N ALA A 144 0.10 8.62 0.28
CA ALA A 144 0.91 8.46 1.48
C ALA A 144 2.39 8.78 1.21
N ILE A 145 2.93 8.36 0.07
CA ILE A 145 4.30 8.71 -0.34
C ILE A 145 4.42 10.22 -0.60
N GLU A 146 3.49 10.83 -1.32
CA GLU A 146 3.42 12.30 -1.52
C GLU A 146 3.49 13.05 -0.20
N ASN A 147 2.63 12.69 0.75
CA ASN A 147 2.57 13.35 2.07
C ASN A 147 3.86 13.22 2.88
N ASN A 148 4.56 12.09 2.77
CA ASN A 148 5.77 11.83 3.55
C ASN A 148 7.05 12.37 2.88
N LEU A 149 7.12 12.34 1.54
CA LEU A 149 8.31 12.74 0.79
C LEU A 149 8.21 14.14 0.19
N GLY A 150 7.02 14.74 0.14
CA GLY A 150 6.78 16.05 -0.46
C GLY A 150 6.87 16.06 -2.00
N ILE A 151 6.80 14.89 -2.64
CA ILE A 151 6.84 14.74 -4.09
C ILE A 151 5.41 14.78 -4.63
N PRO A 152 5.04 15.73 -5.51
CA PRO A 152 3.65 15.92 -5.95
C PRO A 152 3.11 14.72 -6.74
N LEU A 153 1.85 14.36 -6.46
CA LEU A 153 1.12 13.29 -7.15
C LEU A 153 0.35 13.84 -8.35
N LEU A 154 0.60 13.29 -9.54
CA LEU A 154 -0.16 13.56 -10.77
C LEU A 154 -0.97 12.33 -11.16
N ASP A 155 -2.23 12.27 -10.77
CA ASP A 155 -3.10 11.09 -10.93
C ASP A 155 -3.93 11.05 -12.23
N ASN A 156 -3.90 12.11 -13.03
CA ASN A 156 -4.68 12.28 -14.25
C ASN A 156 -3.84 12.33 -15.55
N VAL A 157 -2.55 12.05 -15.48
CA VAL A 157 -1.61 12.16 -16.63
C VAL A 157 -1.70 10.93 -17.55
N LEU A 158 -1.95 9.75 -17.00
CA LEU A 158 -2.00 8.50 -17.76
C LEU A 158 -3.40 7.90 -17.78
N ILE A 159 -3.79 7.40 -18.96
CA ILE A 159 -5.09 6.73 -19.18
C ILE A 159 -4.86 5.31 -19.71
N LYS A 160 -5.52 4.32 -19.11
CA LYS A 160 -5.50 2.94 -19.58
C LYS A 160 -6.62 2.68 -20.57
N ILE A 161 -6.28 2.58 -21.86
CA ILE A 161 -7.25 2.39 -22.96
C ILE A 161 -7.67 0.91 -23.08
N LYS A 162 -6.73 -0.05 -22.98
CA LYS A 162 -7.02 -1.48 -23.17
C LYS A 162 -7.37 -2.16 -21.85
N ASN A 163 -8.47 -2.91 -21.82
CA ASN A 163 -8.83 -3.78 -20.71
C ASN A 163 -8.13 -5.13 -20.89
N VAL A 164 -6.96 -5.28 -20.27
CA VAL A 164 -6.26 -6.57 -20.23
C VAL A 164 -6.85 -7.41 -19.09
N LYS A 165 -7.23 -8.67 -19.42
CA LYS A 165 -7.74 -9.65 -18.45
C LYS A 165 -6.66 -10.10 -17.47
#